data_58a1e1228db811247038c92db2d3eecd
#
_entry.id   58a1e1228db811247038c92db2d3eecd
#
_cell.length_a   1.000
_cell.length_b   1.000
_cell.length_c   1.000
_cell.angle_alpha   90.00
_cell.angle_beta   90.00
_cell.angle_gamma   90.00
#
_symmetry.space_group_name_H-M   'P 1'
#
loop_
_entity.id
_entity.type
_entity.pdbx_description
1 polymer ?
#
loop_
_entity_poly.entity_id
_entity_poly.type
_entity_poly.pdbx_seq_one_letter_code
_entity_poly.pdbx_strand_id
1 'polypeptide(L)'
;MHKLTKAEIMREVKDYIYITLGLISYSLGWAAFLLPYQITTGGTTGIGAIIYYATGFPIQWSYFIINAVLMTFAIRILGPKFSIKTTYAIFTLTFLLWLFQLVVNNYVEAPDMTPDGKPLLLGTGQDFMACIIGAAMCGVGLGITFNYNGSTGGTDIIAAIVNKYKDVSLGRMIMICDVFIISSCYFIFHDWRRVIFGFVTLFIIGVVLDWIINSARQSVQFFIFSKKYNEIADRIIKDADR
;
A
#
# COMPACT_ATOMS: atom_id res chain seq x y z
N MET A 1 -26.30 9.94 -18.48
CA MET A 1 -25.95 9.23 -17.23
C MET A 1 -26.35 7.77 -17.41
N HIS A 2 -25.38 6.87 -17.59
CA HIS A 2 -25.66 5.43 -17.67
C HIS A 2 -26.09 4.98 -16.27
N LYS A 3 -27.30 4.44 -16.11
CA LYS A 3 -27.73 3.85 -14.84
C LYS A 3 -26.90 2.57 -14.64
N LEU A 4 -26.09 2.55 -13.59
CA LEU A 4 -25.34 1.36 -13.19
C LEU A 4 -26.32 0.20 -12.96
N THR A 5 -26.00 -0.96 -13.51
CA THR A 5 -26.77 -2.19 -13.27
C THR A 5 -26.57 -2.66 -11.81
N LYS A 6 -27.53 -3.43 -11.29
CA LYS A 6 -27.44 -3.96 -9.92
C LYS A 6 -26.15 -4.77 -9.69
N ALA A 7 -25.66 -5.47 -10.72
CA ALA A 7 -24.43 -6.24 -10.69
C ALA A 7 -23.18 -5.32 -10.60
N GLU A 8 -23.17 -4.20 -11.32
CA GLU A 8 -22.07 -3.22 -11.26
C GLU A 8 -21.99 -2.53 -9.89
N ILE A 9 -23.13 -2.17 -9.31
CA ILE A 9 -23.17 -1.61 -7.95
C ILE A 9 -22.63 -2.62 -6.92
N MET A 10 -23.06 -3.88 -7.01
CA MET A 10 -22.59 -4.93 -6.10
C MET A 10 -21.08 -5.15 -6.22
N ARG A 11 -20.52 -5.08 -7.43
CA ARG A 11 -19.09 -5.18 -7.68
C ARG A 11 -18.32 -4.01 -7.06
N GLU A 12 -18.79 -2.79 -7.24
CA GLU A 12 -18.16 -1.61 -6.64
C GLU A 12 -18.19 -1.67 -5.10
N VAL A 13 -19.32 -2.05 -4.48
CA VAL A 13 -19.43 -2.22 -3.02
C VAL A 13 -18.43 -3.26 -2.52
N LYS A 14 -18.30 -4.39 -3.23
CA LYS A 14 -17.33 -5.44 -2.92
C LYS A 14 -15.89 -4.90 -2.95
N ASP A 15 -15.55 -4.10 -3.97
CA ASP A 15 -14.23 -3.49 -4.10
C ASP A 15 -13.90 -2.61 -2.87
N TYR A 16 -14.84 -1.75 -2.45
CA TYR A 16 -14.64 -0.89 -1.27
C TYR A 16 -14.46 -1.67 0.03
N ILE A 17 -15.19 -2.78 0.21
CA ILE A 17 -15.05 -3.66 1.37
C ILE A 17 -13.64 -4.26 1.41
N TYR A 18 -13.18 -4.83 0.30
CA TYR A 18 -11.84 -5.44 0.25
C TYR A 18 -10.72 -4.40 0.38
N ILE A 19 -10.86 -3.21 -0.22
CA ILE A 19 -9.94 -2.09 0.00
C ILE A 19 -9.85 -1.77 1.50
N THR A 20 -11.00 -1.66 2.19
CA THR A 20 -11.01 -1.38 3.63
C THR A 20 -10.31 -2.47 4.44
N LEU A 21 -10.55 -3.76 4.13
CA LEU A 21 -9.86 -4.88 4.78
C LEU A 21 -8.35 -4.83 4.55
N GLY A 22 -7.91 -4.50 3.34
CA GLY A 22 -6.50 -4.30 3.04
C GLY A 22 -5.89 -3.15 3.87
N LEU A 23 -6.59 -2.02 3.95
CA LEU A 23 -6.15 -0.86 4.72
C LEU A 23 -6.12 -1.12 6.23
N ILE A 24 -6.99 -1.99 6.75
CA ILE A 24 -6.93 -2.46 8.15
C ILE A 24 -5.62 -3.21 8.40
N SER A 25 -5.25 -4.18 7.56
CA SER A 25 -3.99 -4.90 7.69
C SER A 25 -2.80 -3.95 7.61
N TYR A 26 -2.81 -3.02 6.65
CA TYR A 26 -1.76 -2.04 6.46
C TYR A 26 -1.56 -1.13 7.67
N SER A 27 -2.65 -0.55 8.17
CA SER A 27 -2.61 0.38 9.31
C SER A 27 -2.26 -0.30 10.64
N LEU A 28 -2.66 -1.57 10.83
CA LEU A 28 -2.22 -2.37 11.97
C LEU A 28 -0.71 -2.65 11.92
N GLY A 29 -0.17 -3.04 10.75
CA GLY A 29 1.26 -3.22 10.56
C GLY A 29 2.07 -1.98 10.95
N TRP A 30 1.56 -0.79 10.58
CA TRP A 30 2.17 0.48 10.97
C TRP A 30 2.04 0.78 12.46
N ALA A 31 0.83 0.74 13.00
CA ALA A 31 0.56 1.18 14.37
C ALA A 31 1.18 0.25 15.43
N ALA A 32 1.15 -1.07 15.17
CA ALA A 32 1.57 -2.07 16.13
C ALA A 32 3.08 -2.43 16.04
N PHE A 33 3.66 -2.35 14.85
CA PHE A 33 5.02 -2.84 14.63
C PHE A 33 5.97 -1.78 14.10
N LEU A 34 5.69 -1.14 12.96
CA LEU A 34 6.67 -0.26 12.34
C LEU A 34 6.92 1.02 13.14
N LEU A 35 5.85 1.67 13.58
CA LEU A 35 5.93 2.97 14.26
C LEU A 35 6.57 2.89 15.65
N PRO A 36 6.21 1.93 16.54
CA PRO A 36 6.84 1.83 17.86
C PRO A 36 8.34 1.49 17.79
N TYR A 37 8.74 0.68 16.81
CA TYR A 37 10.14 0.28 16.60
C TYR A 37 10.95 1.24 15.73
N GLN A 38 10.37 2.41 15.42
CA GLN A 38 11.01 3.45 14.62
C GLN A 38 11.53 2.99 13.25
N ILE A 39 10.80 2.06 12.63
CA ILE A 39 11.11 1.53 11.30
C ILE A 39 10.38 2.36 10.27
N THR A 40 11.10 2.79 9.22
CA THR A 40 10.53 3.51 8.08
C THR A 40 10.29 2.57 6.92
N THR A 41 9.40 2.97 6.02
CA THR A 41 9.19 2.32 4.72
C THR A 41 9.28 3.37 3.62
N GLY A 42 8.99 2.95 2.39
CA GLY A 42 8.71 3.89 1.30
C GLY A 42 7.32 4.53 1.41
N GLY A 43 6.93 5.23 0.38
CA GLY A 43 5.61 5.85 0.28
C GLY A 43 5.43 7.11 1.13
N THR A 44 4.22 7.66 1.06
CA THR A 44 3.86 8.85 1.88
C THR A 44 3.72 8.53 3.35
N THR A 45 3.37 7.30 3.72
CA THR A 45 3.42 6.84 5.11
C THR A 45 4.84 6.83 5.64
N GLY A 46 5.83 6.44 4.81
CA GLY A 46 7.25 6.52 5.15
C GLY A 46 7.71 7.97 5.36
N ILE A 47 7.34 8.89 4.47
CA ILE A 47 7.60 10.33 4.67
C ILE A 47 6.92 10.82 5.96
N GLY A 48 5.67 10.42 6.19
CA GLY A 48 4.94 10.77 7.42
C GLY A 48 5.63 10.24 8.67
N ALA A 49 6.19 9.03 8.62
CA ALA A 49 6.97 8.46 9.72
C ALA A 49 8.28 9.22 9.97
N ILE A 50 8.99 9.61 8.92
CA ILE A 50 10.20 10.44 9.04
C ILE A 50 9.87 11.78 9.72
N ILE A 51 8.79 12.45 9.30
CA ILE A 51 8.32 13.70 9.91
C ILE A 51 7.96 13.45 11.38
N TYR A 52 7.24 12.36 11.67
CA TYR A 52 6.86 12.00 13.03
C TYR A 52 8.08 11.76 13.93
N TYR A 53 9.09 11.03 13.47
CA TYR A 53 10.30 10.76 14.26
C TYR A 53 11.16 12.03 14.47
N ALA A 54 11.13 12.95 13.51
CA ALA A 54 11.90 14.19 13.60
C ALA A 54 11.23 15.29 14.43
N THR A 55 9.89 15.37 14.41
CA THR A 55 9.13 16.51 14.93
C THR A 55 8.07 16.14 15.96
N GLY A 56 7.69 14.86 16.08
CA GLY A 56 6.55 14.40 16.87
C GLY A 56 5.19 14.66 16.20
N PHE A 57 5.15 15.25 14.99
CA PHE A 57 3.89 15.54 14.29
C PHE A 57 3.24 14.21 13.84
N PRO A 58 1.94 13.96 14.17
CA PRO A 58 1.29 12.66 13.97
C PRO A 58 1.31 12.20 12.51
N ILE A 59 1.67 10.92 12.28
CA ILE A 59 1.84 10.33 10.95
C ILE A 59 0.57 10.41 10.08
N GLN A 60 -0.61 10.25 10.69
CA GLN A 60 -1.88 10.31 9.96
C GLN A 60 -2.14 11.67 9.32
N TRP A 61 -1.75 12.75 9.99
CA TRP A 61 -1.91 14.10 9.46
C TRP A 61 -0.88 14.43 8.39
N SER A 62 0.39 14.03 8.58
CA SER A 62 1.42 14.15 7.55
C SER A 62 1.01 13.39 6.28
N TYR A 63 0.57 12.14 6.45
CA TYR A 63 0.07 11.31 5.37
C TYR A 63 -1.11 11.97 4.63
N PHE A 64 -2.10 12.48 5.38
CA PHE A 64 -3.28 13.13 4.80
C PHE A 64 -2.91 14.39 4.00
N ILE A 65 -2.10 15.28 4.57
CA ILE A 65 -1.72 16.55 3.93
C ILE A 65 -0.95 16.29 2.64
N ILE A 66 0.05 15.40 2.66
CA ILE A 66 0.84 15.07 1.47
C ILE A 66 -0.06 14.51 0.38
N ASN A 67 -0.95 13.57 0.73
CA ASN A 67 -1.87 12.98 -0.22
C ASN A 67 -2.92 13.95 -0.74
N ALA A 68 -3.42 14.88 0.07
CA ALA A 68 -4.32 15.93 -0.37
C ALA A 68 -3.68 16.80 -1.47
N VAL A 69 -2.40 17.17 -1.29
CA VAL A 69 -1.63 17.90 -2.30
C VAL A 69 -1.46 17.06 -3.57
N LEU A 70 -1.03 15.79 -3.45
CA LEU A 70 -0.86 14.91 -4.60
C LEU A 70 -2.16 14.68 -5.37
N MET A 71 -3.29 14.54 -4.66
CA MET A 71 -4.60 14.35 -5.27
C MET A 71 -5.07 15.55 -6.09
N THR A 72 -4.69 16.79 -5.74
CA THR A 72 -5.05 17.95 -6.57
C THR A 72 -4.44 17.88 -7.96
N PHE A 73 -3.25 17.31 -8.09
CA PHE A 73 -2.60 17.02 -9.38
C PHE A 73 -3.18 15.76 -10.03
N ALA A 74 -3.42 14.71 -9.25
CA ALA A 74 -3.93 13.42 -9.75
C ALA A 74 -5.30 13.56 -10.43
N ILE A 75 -6.23 14.32 -9.86
CA ILE A 75 -7.56 14.51 -10.41
C ILE A 75 -7.50 15.10 -11.83
N ARG A 76 -6.60 16.08 -12.04
CA ARG A 76 -6.42 16.72 -13.33
C ARG A 76 -5.75 15.81 -14.36
N ILE A 77 -4.83 14.94 -13.92
CA ILE A 77 -3.98 14.15 -14.81
C ILE A 77 -4.57 12.76 -15.06
N LEU A 78 -4.96 12.04 -14.01
CA LEU A 78 -5.36 10.63 -14.06
C LEU A 78 -6.89 10.45 -14.25
N GLY A 79 -7.67 11.48 -13.97
CA GLY A 79 -9.11 11.49 -14.17
C GLY A 79 -9.92 10.98 -12.96
N PRO A 80 -11.28 11.10 -13.04
CA PRO A 80 -12.14 10.94 -11.87
C PRO A 80 -12.26 9.49 -11.35
N LYS A 81 -12.21 8.49 -12.23
CA LYS A 81 -12.38 7.08 -11.81
C LYS A 81 -11.28 6.61 -10.86
N PHE A 82 -10.02 6.92 -11.16
CA PHE A 82 -8.89 6.64 -10.30
C PHE A 82 -8.98 7.44 -8.99
N SER A 83 -9.35 8.71 -9.11
CA SER A 83 -9.37 9.65 -8.00
C SER A 83 -10.39 9.29 -6.92
N ILE A 84 -11.56 8.76 -7.28
CA ILE A 84 -12.62 8.43 -6.29
C ILE A 84 -12.16 7.32 -5.35
N LYS A 85 -11.67 6.18 -5.87
CA LYS A 85 -11.21 5.04 -5.03
C LYS A 85 -9.99 5.43 -4.21
N THR A 86 -9.05 6.17 -4.80
CA THR A 86 -7.86 6.66 -4.10
C THR A 86 -8.21 7.66 -2.99
N THR A 87 -9.14 8.60 -3.25
CA THR A 87 -9.62 9.52 -2.21
C THR A 87 -10.27 8.77 -1.05
N TYR A 88 -11.14 7.80 -1.34
CA TYR A 88 -11.73 6.95 -0.31
C TYR A 88 -10.64 6.24 0.52
N ALA A 89 -9.66 5.64 -0.14
CA ALA A 89 -8.58 4.93 0.53
C ALA A 89 -7.73 5.87 1.42
N ILE A 90 -7.44 7.09 0.96
CA ILE A 90 -6.69 8.10 1.75
C ILE A 90 -7.46 8.47 3.03
N PHE A 91 -8.74 8.78 2.94
CA PHE A 91 -9.55 9.10 4.12
C PHE A 91 -9.65 7.92 5.08
N THR A 92 -9.93 6.72 4.55
CA THR A 92 -10.05 5.49 5.34
C THR A 92 -8.72 5.17 6.03
N LEU A 93 -7.59 5.24 5.33
CA LEU A 93 -6.28 4.94 5.92
C LEU A 93 -5.87 5.99 6.96
N THR A 94 -6.14 7.27 6.72
CA THR A 94 -5.92 8.33 7.70
C THR A 94 -6.66 8.04 9.00
N PHE A 95 -7.95 7.69 8.90
CA PHE A 95 -8.78 7.34 10.05
C PHE A 95 -8.28 6.08 10.76
N LEU A 96 -7.94 5.02 10.00
CA LEU A 96 -7.45 3.77 10.57
C LEU A 96 -6.08 3.92 11.24
N LEU A 97 -5.17 4.71 10.68
CA LEU A 97 -3.88 5.02 11.32
C LEU A 97 -4.08 5.74 12.66
N TRP A 98 -4.99 6.70 12.71
CA TRP A 98 -5.34 7.37 13.96
C TRP A 98 -5.97 6.39 14.96
N LEU A 99 -6.95 5.62 14.52
CA LEU A 99 -7.69 4.68 15.36
C LEU A 99 -6.77 3.61 15.97
N PHE A 100 -5.96 2.95 15.13
CA PHE A 100 -5.09 1.87 15.63
C PHE A 100 -3.93 2.39 16.47
N GLN A 101 -3.38 3.57 16.21
CA GLN A 101 -2.44 4.19 17.15
C GLN A 101 -3.08 4.46 18.50
N LEU A 102 -4.33 4.97 18.52
CA LEU A 102 -5.07 5.19 19.77
C LEU A 102 -5.33 3.86 20.50
N VAL A 103 -5.75 2.82 19.78
CA VAL A 103 -6.00 1.49 20.36
C VAL A 103 -4.71 0.88 20.90
N VAL A 104 -3.64 0.86 20.11
CA VAL A 104 -2.36 0.27 20.50
C VAL A 104 -1.78 1.00 21.71
N ASN A 105 -1.80 2.33 21.72
CA ASN A 105 -1.18 3.10 22.79
C ASN A 105 -1.96 3.05 24.13
N ASN A 106 -3.28 2.86 24.09
CA ASN A 106 -4.11 2.97 25.30
C ASN A 106 -4.67 1.64 25.83
N TYR A 107 -4.81 0.63 24.97
CA TYR A 107 -5.54 -0.59 25.31
C TYR A 107 -4.72 -1.87 25.15
N VAL A 108 -3.53 -1.80 24.56
CA VAL A 108 -2.69 -2.98 24.36
C VAL A 108 -1.61 -3.03 25.43
N GLU A 109 -1.66 -4.06 26.26
CA GLU A 109 -0.58 -4.36 27.20
C GLU A 109 0.61 -4.94 26.43
N ALA A 110 1.78 -4.35 26.61
CA ALA A 110 3.02 -4.79 25.97
C ALA A 110 4.07 -5.15 27.04
N PRO A 111 4.96 -6.13 26.73
CA PRO A 111 6.00 -6.52 27.67
C PRO A 111 6.97 -5.39 27.99
N ASP A 112 7.18 -4.47 27.07
CA ASP A 112 8.07 -3.33 27.21
C ASP A 112 7.46 -2.05 26.60
N MET A 113 8.00 -0.91 27.00
CA MET A 113 7.65 0.40 26.43
C MET A 113 8.88 1.13 25.92
N THR A 114 8.69 1.95 24.89
CA THR A 114 9.73 2.90 24.45
C THR A 114 9.93 3.99 25.51
N PRO A 115 11.07 4.73 25.49
CA PRO A 115 11.25 5.90 26.36
C PRO A 115 10.11 6.93 26.23
N ASP A 116 9.46 6.99 25.08
CA ASP A 116 8.33 7.89 24.80
C ASP A 116 6.98 7.29 25.21
N GLY A 117 6.95 6.18 25.96
CA GLY A 117 5.75 5.54 26.48
C GLY A 117 4.89 4.78 25.45
N LYS A 118 5.45 4.37 24.30
CA LYS A 118 4.75 3.53 23.34
C LYS A 118 4.97 2.06 23.61
N PRO A 119 3.92 1.23 23.46
CA PRO A 119 4.02 -0.20 23.71
C PRO A 119 4.86 -0.91 22.63
N LEU A 120 5.82 -1.71 23.07
CA LEU A 120 6.63 -2.61 22.23
C LEU A 120 6.07 -4.03 22.33
N LEU A 121 5.18 -4.41 21.39
CA LEU A 121 4.44 -5.67 21.46
C LEU A 121 5.34 -6.93 21.50
N LEU A 122 6.50 -6.85 20.91
CA LEU A 122 7.46 -7.97 20.88
C LEU A 122 8.58 -7.80 21.94
N GLY A 123 8.56 -6.71 22.72
CA GLY A 123 9.61 -6.37 23.66
C GLY A 123 10.80 -5.64 23.03
N THR A 124 11.75 -5.24 23.87
CA THR A 124 12.98 -4.55 23.47
C THR A 124 13.93 -5.47 22.69
N GLY A 125 14.61 -4.91 21.69
CA GLY A 125 15.60 -5.66 20.88
C GLY A 125 15.00 -6.54 19.78
N GLN A 126 13.68 -6.59 19.63
CA GLN A 126 12.99 -7.39 18.60
C GLN A 126 12.67 -6.57 17.33
N ASP A 127 13.47 -5.55 17.03
CA ASP A 127 13.24 -4.65 15.88
C ASP A 127 13.19 -5.40 14.54
N PHE A 128 14.04 -6.42 14.37
CA PHE A 128 14.06 -7.21 13.13
C PHE A 128 12.77 -8.03 12.96
N MET A 129 12.26 -8.62 14.04
CA MET A 129 10.99 -9.37 14.02
C MET A 129 9.82 -8.42 13.75
N ALA A 130 9.80 -7.25 14.40
CA ALA A 130 8.80 -6.20 14.17
C ALA A 130 8.84 -5.71 12.71
N CYS A 131 10.03 -5.56 12.14
CA CYS A 131 10.25 -5.23 10.74
C CYS A 131 9.59 -6.25 9.80
N ILE A 132 9.83 -7.55 10.01
CA ILE A 132 9.28 -8.61 9.15
C ILE A 132 7.75 -8.66 9.26
N ILE A 133 7.21 -8.69 10.47
CA ILE A 133 5.76 -8.81 10.69
C ILE A 133 5.04 -7.56 10.17
N GLY A 134 5.52 -6.38 10.53
CA GLY A 134 4.95 -5.12 10.08
C GLY A 134 4.98 -4.97 8.55
N ALA A 135 6.12 -5.30 7.92
CA ALA A 135 6.27 -5.28 6.48
C ALA A 135 5.37 -6.29 5.77
N ALA A 136 5.24 -7.51 6.30
CA ALA A 136 4.35 -8.53 5.75
C ALA A 136 2.87 -8.08 5.82
N MET A 137 2.43 -7.53 6.95
CA MET A 137 1.06 -6.98 7.10
C MET A 137 0.81 -5.82 6.14
N CYS A 138 1.79 -4.94 5.95
CA CYS A 138 1.71 -3.85 4.98
C CYS A 138 1.64 -4.39 3.55
N GLY A 139 2.46 -5.38 3.20
CA GLY A 139 2.45 -6.01 1.88
C GLY A 139 1.12 -6.69 1.56
N VAL A 140 0.53 -7.41 2.55
CA VAL A 140 -0.83 -7.98 2.43
C VAL A 140 -1.85 -6.88 2.19
N GLY A 141 -1.82 -5.83 3.00
CA GLY A 141 -2.75 -4.72 2.88
C GLY A 141 -2.70 -4.02 1.53
N LEU A 142 -1.49 -3.72 1.04
CA LEU A 142 -1.28 -3.12 -0.28
C LEU A 142 -1.71 -4.06 -1.40
N GLY A 143 -1.35 -5.35 -1.32
CA GLY A 143 -1.70 -6.34 -2.34
C GLY A 143 -3.21 -6.50 -2.52
N ILE A 144 -3.96 -6.56 -1.42
CA ILE A 144 -5.41 -6.58 -1.46
C ILE A 144 -5.94 -5.27 -2.07
N THR A 145 -5.47 -4.12 -1.62
CA THR A 145 -5.92 -2.82 -2.10
C THR A 145 -5.72 -2.66 -3.61
N PHE A 146 -4.56 -3.05 -4.14
CA PHE A 146 -4.28 -2.99 -5.57
C PHE A 146 -5.08 -3.98 -6.41
N ASN A 147 -5.37 -5.18 -5.89
CA ASN A 147 -6.21 -6.16 -6.59
C ASN A 147 -7.63 -5.64 -6.86
N TYR A 148 -8.12 -4.76 -6.01
CA TYR A 148 -9.45 -4.13 -6.16
C TYR A 148 -9.39 -2.73 -6.76
N ASN A 149 -8.30 -2.42 -7.50
CA ASN A 149 -8.07 -1.14 -8.18
C ASN A 149 -8.11 0.08 -7.24
N GLY A 150 -7.77 -0.13 -5.96
CA GLY A 150 -7.49 0.93 -5.01
C GLY A 150 -6.02 1.34 -5.08
N SER A 151 -5.70 2.45 -4.44
CA SER A 151 -4.34 2.92 -4.22
C SER A 151 -4.29 3.57 -2.83
N THR A 152 -3.21 3.36 -2.11
CA THR A 152 -2.99 4.04 -0.82
C THR A 152 -2.58 5.51 -1.00
N GLY A 153 -2.53 5.99 -2.23
CA GLY A 153 -2.00 7.32 -2.53
C GLY A 153 -0.47 7.34 -2.52
N GLY A 154 0.11 8.51 -2.28
CA GLY A 154 1.54 8.63 -2.13
C GLY A 154 2.35 8.43 -3.39
N THR A 155 3.41 7.64 -3.29
CA THR A 155 4.30 7.29 -4.41
C THR A 155 3.56 6.58 -5.54
N ASP A 156 2.45 5.90 -5.24
CA ASP A 156 1.56 5.30 -6.24
C ASP A 156 0.98 6.35 -7.19
N ILE A 157 0.57 7.52 -6.67
CA ILE A 157 0.05 8.63 -7.47
C ILE A 157 1.17 9.18 -8.37
N ILE A 158 2.35 9.38 -7.80
CA ILE A 158 3.52 9.87 -8.55
C ILE A 158 3.86 8.88 -9.68
N ALA A 159 3.91 7.59 -9.35
CA ALA A 159 4.18 6.53 -10.31
C ALA A 159 3.12 6.46 -11.42
N ALA A 160 1.84 6.59 -11.08
CA ALA A 160 0.74 6.61 -12.04
C ALA A 160 0.80 7.82 -12.97
N ILE A 161 1.16 9.01 -12.45
CA ILE A 161 1.37 10.21 -13.25
C ILE A 161 2.54 10.01 -14.22
N VAL A 162 3.68 9.53 -13.75
CA VAL A 162 4.86 9.31 -14.61
C VAL A 162 4.58 8.24 -15.65
N ASN A 163 3.92 7.13 -15.30
CA ASN A 163 3.53 6.08 -16.23
C ASN A 163 2.63 6.57 -17.36
N LYS A 164 1.80 7.58 -17.11
CA LYS A 164 0.95 8.20 -18.15
C LYS A 164 1.74 8.92 -19.24
N TYR A 165 2.91 9.49 -18.89
CA TYR A 165 3.72 10.28 -19.81
C TYR A 165 4.97 9.57 -20.32
N LYS A 166 5.40 8.49 -19.66
CA LYS A 166 6.60 7.73 -20.02
C LYS A 166 6.31 6.23 -19.88
N ASP A 167 6.89 5.43 -20.77
CA ASP A 167 6.80 3.96 -20.75
C ASP A 167 7.68 3.37 -19.63
N VAL A 168 7.36 3.72 -18.37
CA VAL A 168 8.02 3.16 -17.18
C VAL A 168 7.00 2.36 -16.38
N SER A 169 7.32 1.13 -16.00
CA SER A 169 6.39 0.33 -15.20
C SER A 169 6.12 0.98 -13.85
N LEU A 170 4.86 0.89 -13.40
CA LEU A 170 4.37 1.51 -12.18
C LEU A 170 5.21 1.07 -10.97
N GLY A 171 5.46 -0.24 -10.83
CA GLY A 171 6.26 -0.79 -9.73
C GLY A 171 7.72 -0.31 -9.72
N ARG A 172 8.34 -0.15 -10.91
CA ARG A 172 9.70 0.40 -11.00
C ARG A 172 9.74 1.84 -10.49
N MET A 173 8.73 2.65 -10.83
CA MET A 173 8.68 4.04 -10.40
C MET A 173 8.43 4.17 -8.89
N ILE A 174 7.54 3.33 -8.33
CA ILE A 174 7.31 3.24 -6.89
C ILE A 174 8.62 2.88 -6.18
N MET A 175 9.31 1.82 -6.64
CA MET A 175 10.58 1.38 -6.05
C MET A 175 11.64 2.49 -6.06
N ILE A 176 11.78 3.24 -7.14
CA ILE A 176 12.72 4.36 -7.22
C ILE A 176 12.37 5.43 -6.18
N CYS A 177 11.11 5.84 -6.10
CA CYS A 177 10.67 6.82 -5.10
C CYS A 177 10.95 6.34 -3.67
N ASP A 178 10.67 5.07 -3.40
CA ASP A 178 10.81 4.49 -2.06
C ASP A 178 12.28 4.37 -1.65
N VAL A 179 13.18 4.04 -2.58
CA VAL A 179 14.65 4.05 -2.34
C VAL A 179 15.12 5.45 -1.94
N PHE A 180 14.65 6.50 -2.63
CA PHE A 180 15.00 7.88 -2.26
C PHE A 180 14.47 8.28 -0.87
N ILE A 181 13.22 7.91 -0.56
CA ILE A 181 12.60 8.20 0.73
C ILE A 181 13.37 7.51 1.86
N ILE A 182 13.65 6.21 1.72
CA ILE A 182 14.38 5.43 2.74
C ILE A 182 15.81 5.96 2.90
N SER A 183 16.49 6.28 1.80
CA SER A 183 17.86 6.83 1.85
C SER A 183 17.89 8.19 2.55
N SER A 184 16.83 9.00 2.43
CA SER A 184 16.73 10.30 3.10
C SER A 184 16.73 10.19 4.62
N CYS A 185 16.34 9.03 5.19
CA CYS A 185 16.43 8.78 6.63
C CYS A 185 17.85 8.94 7.18
N TYR A 186 18.86 8.55 6.41
CA TYR A 186 20.25 8.69 6.84
C TYR A 186 20.65 10.15 7.05
N PHE A 187 20.26 11.04 6.14
CA PHE A 187 20.60 12.46 6.23
C PHE A 187 19.91 13.17 7.40
N ILE A 188 18.77 12.62 7.87
CA ILE A 188 17.96 13.22 8.93
C ILE A 188 18.40 12.67 10.30
N PHE A 189 18.60 11.35 10.40
CA PHE A 189 18.83 10.67 11.68
C PHE A 189 20.27 10.22 11.90
N HIS A 190 21.12 10.21 10.86
CA HIS A 190 22.50 9.71 10.88
C HIS A 190 22.62 8.28 11.43
N ASP A 191 21.58 7.46 11.22
CA ASP A 191 21.47 6.11 11.74
C ASP A 191 21.29 5.11 10.59
N TRP A 192 22.33 4.31 10.33
CA TRP A 192 22.33 3.25 9.33
C TRP A 192 21.33 2.13 9.61
N ARG A 193 21.03 1.88 10.88
CA ARG A 193 20.08 0.85 11.29
C ARG A 193 18.69 1.11 10.70
N ARG A 194 18.22 2.33 10.77
CA ARG A 194 16.92 2.74 10.19
C ARG A 194 16.87 2.57 8.67
N VAL A 195 17.96 2.90 7.99
CA VAL A 195 18.06 2.73 6.54
C VAL A 195 18.03 1.25 6.16
N ILE A 196 18.80 0.41 6.86
CA ILE A 196 18.84 -1.04 6.60
C ILE A 196 17.44 -1.65 6.82
N PHE A 197 16.78 -1.36 7.94
CA PHE A 197 15.43 -1.85 8.18
C PHE A 197 14.42 -1.30 7.15
N GLY A 198 14.60 -0.06 6.70
CA GLY A 198 13.80 0.51 5.62
C GLY A 198 13.92 -0.29 4.31
N PHE A 199 15.13 -0.68 3.91
CA PHE A 199 15.32 -1.53 2.72
C PHE A 199 14.79 -2.96 2.93
N VAL A 200 14.92 -3.51 4.12
CA VAL A 200 14.34 -4.83 4.46
C VAL A 200 12.80 -4.77 4.36
N THR A 201 12.17 -3.72 4.91
CA THR A 201 10.71 -3.53 4.78
C THR A 201 10.29 -3.39 3.34
N LEU A 202 11.01 -2.59 2.53
CA LEU A 202 10.72 -2.42 1.10
C LEU A 202 10.76 -3.75 0.36
N PHE A 203 11.77 -4.56 0.61
CA PHE A 203 11.91 -5.89 -0.01
C PHE A 203 10.77 -6.83 0.40
N ILE A 204 10.46 -6.94 1.70
CA ILE A 204 9.40 -7.82 2.20
C ILE A 204 8.03 -7.37 1.69
N ILE A 205 7.73 -6.07 1.75
CA ILE A 205 6.48 -5.52 1.21
C ILE A 205 6.34 -5.88 -0.26
N GLY A 206 7.40 -5.69 -1.06
CA GLY A 206 7.40 -6.00 -2.48
C GLY A 206 7.11 -7.47 -2.77
N VAL A 207 7.81 -8.40 -2.09
CA VAL A 207 7.63 -9.85 -2.26
C VAL A 207 6.21 -10.28 -1.88
N VAL A 208 5.70 -9.82 -0.73
CA VAL A 208 4.34 -10.19 -0.26
C VAL A 208 3.27 -9.58 -1.17
N LEU A 209 3.43 -8.34 -1.58
CA LEU A 209 2.55 -7.66 -2.51
C LEU A 209 2.46 -8.38 -3.85
N ASP A 210 3.60 -8.71 -4.45
CA ASP A 210 3.67 -9.44 -5.71
C ASP A 210 3.03 -10.83 -5.59
N TRP A 211 3.27 -11.54 -4.48
CA TRP A 211 2.65 -12.83 -4.22
C TRP A 211 1.12 -12.74 -4.19
N ILE A 212 0.55 -11.73 -3.53
CA ILE A 212 -0.90 -11.53 -3.45
C ILE A 212 -1.49 -11.13 -4.80
N ILE A 213 -0.85 -10.21 -5.52
CA ILE A 213 -1.33 -9.77 -6.85
C ILE A 213 -1.30 -10.94 -7.83
N ASN A 214 -0.20 -11.69 -7.88
CA ASN A 214 -0.04 -12.82 -8.79
C ASN A 214 -1.00 -13.97 -8.44
N SER A 215 -1.24 -14.24 -7.14
CA SER A 215 -2.20 -15.25 -6.71
C SER A 215 -3.64 -14.93 -7.12
N ALA A 216 -4.00 -13.66 -7.17
CA ALA A 216 -5.34 -13.22 -7.57
C ALA A 216 -5.53 -13.10 -9.09
N ARG A 217 -4.45 -13.00 -9.86
CA ARG A 217 -4.48 -12.79 -11.31
C ARG A 217 -3.87 -13.95 -12.09
N GLN A 218 -4.01 -15.19 -11.61
CA GLN A 218 -3.54 -16.35 -12.35
C GLN A 218 -4.31 -16.47 -13.66
N SER A 219 -3.58 -16.32 -14.78
CA SER A 219 -4.06 -16.62 -16.11
C SER A 219 -3.26 -17.78 -16.71
N VAL A 220 -3.95 -18.68 -17.38
CA VAL A 220 -3.32 -19.81 -18.06
C VAL A 220 -3.36 -19.55 -19.56
N GLN A 221 -2.21 -19.62 -20.21
CA GLN A 221 -2.12 -19.59 -21.66
C GLN A 221 -2.15 -21.02 -22.20
N PHE A 222 -3.12 -21.31 -23.06
CA PHE A 222 -3.19 -22.57 -23.77
C PHE A 222 -2.69 -22.37 -25.21
N PHE A 223 -1.64 -23.09 -25.59
CA PHE A 223 -1.20 -23.16 -26.97
C PHE A 223 -1.80 -24.40 -27.61
N ILE A 224 -2.72 -24.21 -28.55
CA ILE A 224 -3.40 -25.29 -29.27
C ILE A 224 -2.81 -25.45 -30.67
N PHE A 225 -2.08 -26.52 -30.89
CA PHE A 225 -1.54 -26.88 -32.19
C PHE A 225 -2.48 -27.89 -32.87
N SER A 226 -3.23 -27.45 -33.87
CA SER A 226 -4.18 -28.33 -34.58
C SER A 226 -4.25 -27.94 -36.06
N LYS A 227 -4.47 -28.96 -36.92
CA LYS A 227 -4.80 -28.72 -38.33
C LYS A 227 -6.16 -28.02 -38.52
N LYS A 228 -7.02 -28.11 -37.50
CA LYS A 228 -8.37 -27.52 -37.48
C LYS A 228 -8.42 -26.22 -36.64
N TYR A 229 -7.35 -25.43 -36.66
CA TYR A 229 -7.22 -24.27 -35.82
C TYR A 229 -8.34 -23.23 -36.03
N ASN A 230 -8.81 -23.04 -37.26
CA ASN A 230 -9.91 -22.11 -37.55
C ASN A 230 -11.24 -22.52 -36.89
N GLU A 231 -11.61 -23.81 -36.99
CA GLU A 231 -12.86 -24.36 -36.37
C GLU A 231 -12.79 -24.20 -34.84
N ILE A 232 -11.60 -24.41 -34.26
CA ILE A 232 -11.40 -24.27 -32.81
C ILE A 232 -11.46 -22.78 -32.39
N ALA A 233 -10.87 -21.89 -33.17
CA ALA A 233 -10.91 -20.45 -32.88
C ALA A 233 -12.34 -19.90 -32.95
N ASP A 234 -13.10 -20.27 -33.99
CA ASP A 234 -14.51 -19.87 -34.16
C ASP A 234 -15.40 -20.35 -33.00
N ARG A 235 -15.18 -21.59 -32.53
CA ARG A 235 -15.91 -22.13 -31.36
C ARG A 235 -15.53 -21.38 -30.09
N ILE A 236 -14.25 -21.14 -29.81
CA ILE A 236 -13.81 -20.42 -28.63
C ILE A 236 -14.40 -19.02 -28.59
N ILE A 237 -14.38 -18.30 -29.73
CA ILE A 237 -14.98 -16.96 -29.82
C ILE A 237 -16.48 -17.00 -29.56
N LYS A 238 -17.18 -18.04 -30.09
CA LYS A 238 -18.63 -18.16 -29.98
C LYS A 238 -19.10 -18.59 -28.58
N ASP A 239 -18.35 -19.49 -27.93
CA ASP A 239 -18.73 -20.09 -26.64
C ASP A 239 -18.19 -19.27 -25.45
N ALA A 240 -17.08 -18.50 -25.62
CA ALA A 240 -16.50 -17.66 -24.56
C ALA A 240 -17.12 -16.27 -24.47
N ASP A 241 -18.01 -15.88 -25.36
CA ASP A 241 -18.75 -14.60 -25.38
C ASP A 241 -17.84 -13.35 -25.13
N ARG A 242 -16.66 -13.33 -25.77
CA ARG A 242 -15.63 -12.29 -25.61
C ARG A 242 -15.13 -11.78 -26.95
#